data_33d34424610a593d79ec6e61477e163c
#
_entry.id   33d34424610a593d79ec6e61477e163c
#
_cell.length_a   1.000
_cell.length_b   1.000
_cell.length_c   1.000
_cell.angle_alpha   90.00
_cell.angle_beta   90.00
_cell.angle_gamma   90.00
#
_symmetry.space_group_name_H-M   'P 1'
#
loop_
_entity.id
_entity.type
_entity.pdbx_description
1 polymer ?
#
loop_
_entity_poly.entity_id
_entity_poly.type
_entity_poly.pdbx_seq_one_letter_code
_entity_poly.pdbx_strand_id
1 'polypeptide(L)'
;MENRIDRVHAFLEENGIDYQTHRHPPLPTIELALEYWKNIDSTHCKNLFFRNHKGNKHYLVVFECHKELGIHALEKSLRQGKLSFASQERMERCLGLLPGSVSPFGLINDMNLIMDGVPGEGVAAKELFENGHRVKLFLDADLQNADRLSFHPCDNTASTVVSNEGFMRFLELWGGEYEWITVDNEL
;
A
#
# COMPACT_ATOMS: atom_id res chain seq x y z
N MET A 1 -1.80 -9.02 -21.80
CA MET A 1 -2.12 -8.31 -20.53
C MET A 1 -0.88 -8.35 -19.68
N GLU A 2 -0.31 -7.19 -19.39
CA GLU A 2 0.91 -7.09 -18.60
C GLU A 2 0.65 -7.65 -17.20
N ASN A 3 1.53 -8.54 -16.73
CA ASN A 3 1.42 -9.16 -15.42
C ASN A 3 1.68 -8.09 -14.34
N ARG A 4 0.82 -8.00 -13.31
CA ARG A 4 0.98 -7.05 -12.21
C ARG A 4 2.32 -7.16 -11.50
N ILE A 5 2.81 -8.38 -11.29
CA ILE A 5 4.11 -8.66 -10.70
C ILE A 5 5.22 -8.05 -11.56
N ASP A 6 5.19 -8.28 -12.86
CA ASP A 6 6.22 -7.81 -13.79
C ASP A 6 6.26 -6.28 -13.84
N ARG A 7 5.11 -5.60 -13.74
CA ARG A 7 5.05 -4.13 -13.65
C ARG A 7 5.74 -3.60 -12.40
N VAL A 8 5.50 -4.22 -11.26
CA VAL A 8 6.17 -3.83 -9.99
C VAL A 8 7.67 -4.05 -10.10
N HIS A 9 8.08 -5.22 -10.59
CA HIS A 9 9.51 -5.53 -10.76
C HIS A 9 10.20 -4.58 -11.74
N ALA A 10 9.58 -4.30 -12.89
CA ALA A 10 10.11 -3.35 -13.86
C ALA A 10 10.31 -1.96 -13.23
N PHE A 11 9.33 -1.48 -12.47
CA PHE A 11 9.45 -0.21 -11.77
C PHE A 11 10.62 -0.18 -10.77
N LEU A 12 10.78 -1.24 -9.99
CA LEU A 12 11.89 -1.35 -9.04
C LEU A 12 13.25 -1.38 -9.75
N GLU A 13 13.37 -2.17 -10.81
CA GLU A 13 14.60 -2.31 -11.62
C GLU A 13 14.97 -0.99 -12.30
N GLU A 14 14.03 -0.34 -12.96
CA GLU A 14 14.24 0.94 -13.64
C GLU A 14 14.70 2.06 -12.69
N ASN A 15 14.35 1.96 -11.42
CA ASN A 15 14.72 2.94 -10.40
C ASN A 15 15.86 2.49 -9.48
N GLY A 16 16.52 1.38 -9.79
CA GLY A 16 17.67 0.89 -9.06
C GLY A 16 17.36 0.43 -7.63
N ILE A 17 16.14 -0.05 -7.38
CA ILE A 17 15.72 -0.61 -6.10
C ILE A 17 15.89 -2.12 -6.14
N ASP A 18 16.83 -2.64 -5.35
CA ASP A 18 17.07 -4.07 -5.22
C ASP A 18 15.91 -4.75 -4.52
N TYR A 19 15.55 -5.95 -4.99
CA TYR A 19 14.46 -6.73 -4.41
C TYR A 19 14.71 -8.23 -4.53
N GLN A 20 14.00 -8.99 -3.71
CA GLN A 20 13.90 -10.45 -3.80
C GLN A 20 12.43 -10.85 -3.82
N THR A 21 12.05 -11.77 -4.70
CA THR A 21 10.67 -12.26 -4.79
C THR A 21 10.59 -13.73 -4.44
N HIS A 22 9.69 -14.05 -3.54
CA HIS A 22 9.34 -15.40 -3.12
C HIS A 22 7.96 -15.77 -3.67
N ARG A 23 7.90 -16.77 -4.53
CA ARG A 23 6.65 -17.31 -5.08
C ARG A 23 6.01 -18.25 -4.08
N HIS A 24 4.69 -18.19 -3.98
CA HIS A 24 3.89 -19.05 -3.12
C HIS A 24 2.48 -19.21 -3.70
N PRO A 25 1.70 -20.21 -3.26
CA PRO A 25 0.28 -20.28 -3.59
C PRO A 25 -0.48 -19.05 -3.09
N PRO A 26 -1.68 -18.75 -3.62
CA PRO A 26 -2.53 -17.73 -3.05
C PRO A 26 -2.75 -17.95 -1.55
N LEU A 27 -2.57 -16.92 -0.75
CA LEU A 27 -2.65 -16.95 0.71
C LEU A 27 -3.87 -16.15 1.17
N PRO A 28 -5.07 -16.78 1.23
CA PRO A 28 -6.31 -16.07 1.51
C PRO A 28 -6.46 -15.60 2.96
N THR A 29 -5.66 -16.12 3.88
CA THR A 29 -5.67 -15.72 5.29
C THR A 29 -4.27 -15.41 5.80
N ILE A 30 -4.21 -14.59 6.87
CA ILE A 30 -2.94 -14.21 7.50
C ILE A 30 -2.25 -15.44 8.13
N GLU A 31 -2.99 -16.38 8.67
CA GLU A 31 -2.46 -17.59 9.28
C GLU A 31 -1.70 -18.44 8.26
N LEU A 32 -2.26 -18.60 7.07
CA LEU A 32 -1.61 -19.30 5.96
C LEU A 32 -0.38 -18.53 5.48
N ALA A 33 -0.47 -17.22 5.41
CA ALA A 33 0.65 -16.38 5.03
C ALA A 33 1.83 -16.50 5.99
N LEU A 34 1.58 -16.51 7.29
CA LEU A 34 2.61 -16.65 8.33
C LEU A 34 3.42 -17.94 8.17
N GLU A 35 2.81 -19.04 7.72
CA GLU A 35 3.52 -20.30 7.48
C GLU A 35 4.58 -20.17 6.37
N TYR A 36 4.32 -19.42 5.32
CA TYR A 36 5.29 -19.15 4.25
C TYR A 36 6.30 -18.08 4.66
N TRP A 37 5.83 -17.02 5.32
CA TRP A 37 6.64 -15.87 5.67
C TRP A 37 7.72 -16.17 6.72
N LYS A 38 7.52 -17.18 7.57
CA LYS A 38 8.54 -17.58 8.57
C LYS A 38 9.91 -17.93 7.96
N ASN A 39 9.95 -18.30 6.68
CA ASN A 39 11.16 -18.59 5.94
C ASN A 39 11.71 -17.39 5.15
N ILE A 40 11.07 -16.24 5.23
CA ILE A 40 11.46 -15.01 4.55
C ILE A 40 11.94 -14.03 5.61
N ASP A 41 13.24 -13.71 5.58
CA ASP A 41 13.84 -12.77 6.53
C ASP A 41 13.48 -11.32 6.18
N SER A 42 12.33 -10.89 6.66
CA SER A 42 11.82 -9.53 6.54
C SER A 42 10.69 -9.25 7.52
N THR A 43 10.36 -7.98 7.70
CA THR A 43 9.14 -7.57 8.41
C THR A 43 7.97 -7.64 7.44
N HIS A 44 6.98 -8.46 7.78
CA HIS A 44 5.74 -8.62 7.01
C HIS A 44 4.67 -7.67 7.52
N CYS A 45 3.83 -7.19 6.61
CA CYS A 45 2.85 -6.17 6.90
C CYS A 45 1.43 -6.60 6.54
N LYS A 46 0.47 -6.08 7.30
CA LYS A 46 -0.92 -5.95 6.89
C LYS A 46 -1.09 -4.65 6.12
N ASN A 47 -1.89 -4.70 5.06
CA ASN A 47 -2.16 -3.55 4.20
C ASN A 47 -3.67 -3.41 4.04
N LEU A 48 -4.22 -2.31 4.51
CA LEU A 48 -5.66 -2.04 4.51
C LEU A 48 -5.94 -0.80 3.67
N PHE A 49 -6.96 -0.87 2.80
CA PHE A 49 -7.33 0.23 1.94
C PHE A 49 -8.73 0.70 2.24
N PHE A 50 -8.84 1.98 2.61
CA PHE A 50 -10.06 2.61 3.08
C PHE A 50 -10.51 3.76 2.19
N ARG A 51 -11.80 4.08 2.27
CA ARG A 51 -12.36 5.34 1.82
C ARG A 51 -12.95 6.11 3.00
N ASN A 52 -13.02 7.44 2.91
CA ASN A 52 -13.74 8.26 3.88
C ASN A 52 -15.27 8.13 3.72
N HIS A 53 -16.03 8.72 4.64
CA HIS A 53 -17.50 8.67 4.62
C HIS A 53 -18.10 9.18 3.30
N LYS A 54 -17.59 10.27 2.76
CA LYS A 54 -18.05 10.84 1.48
C LYS A 54 -17.64 10.02 0.25
N GLY A 55 -16.71 9.09 0.41
CA GLY A 55 -16.20 8.26 -0.69
C GLY A 55 -15.35 9.01 -1.72
N ASN A 56 -14.80 10.16 -1.36
CA ASN A 56 -13.97 10.98 -2.25
C ASN A 56 -12.50 11.06 -1.84
N LYS A 57 -12.10 10.40 -0.76
CA LYS A 57 -10.70 10.29 -0.31
C LYS A 57 -10.36 8.87 0.05
N HIS A 58 -9.14 8.45 -0.28
CA HIS A 58 -8.66 7.09 -0.08
C HIS A 58 -7.40 7.07 0.77
N TYR A 59 -7.30 6.06 1.62
CA TYR A 59 -6.22 5.89 2.57
C TYR A 59 -5.69 4.47 2.54
N LEU A 60 -4.40 4.32 2.35
CA LEU A 60 -3.70 3.05 2.50
C LEU A 60 -3.00 3.05 3.86
N VAL A 61 -3.24 2.03 4.66
CA VAL A 61 -2.62 1.85 5.99
C VAL A 61 -1.78 0.60 5.99
N VAL A 62 -0.50 0.75 6.28
CA VAL A 62 0.49 -0.34 6.30
C VAL A 62 1.08 -0.46 7.69
N PHE A 63 0.98 -1.63 8.29
CA PHE A 63 1.47 -1.87 9.65
C PHE A 63 1.99 -3.31 9.81
N GLU A 64 2.77 -3.52 10.86
CA GLU A 64 3.36 -4.83 11.17
C GLU A 64 2.25 -5.88 11.35
N CYS A 65 2.46 -7.09 10.79
CA CYS A 65 1.40 -8.08 10.58
C CYS A 65 0.79 -8.68 11.85
N HIS A 66 1.47 -8.58 13.01
CA HIS A 66 0.94 -9.07 14.30
C HIS A 66 0.14 -8.03 15.07
N LYS A 67 0.11 -6.79 14.59
CA LYS A 67 -0.63 -5.69 15.22
C LYS A 67 -2.08 -5.63 14.75
N GLU A 68 -2.89 -4.91 15.51
CA GLU A 68 -4.27 -4.56 15.17
C GLU A 68 -4.40 -3.04 14.99
N LEU A 69 -5.13 -2.62 13.96
CA LEU A 69 -5.34 -1.20 13.68
C LEU A 69 -6.50 -0.66 14.51
N GLY A 70 -6.24 0.34 15.34
CA GLY A 70 -7.27 1.13 16.01
C GLY A 70 -8.00 2.07 15.04
N ILE A 71 -8.93 1.55 14.25
CA ILE A 71 -9.63 2.28 13.18
C ILE A 71 -10.31 3.55 13.70
N HIS A 72 -10.92 3.50 14.86
CA HIS A 72 -11.62 4.65 15.46
C HIS A 72 -10.66 5.78 15.86
N ALA A 73 -9.45 5.46 16.29
CA ALA A 73 -8.42 6.46 16.57
C ALA A 73 -8.00 7.17 15.28
N LEU A 74 -7.83 6.41 14.19
CA LEU A 74 -7.50 6.98 12.88
C LEU A 74 -8.66 7.84 12.34
N GLU A 75 -9.90 7.39 12.42
CA GLU A 75 -11.09 8.16 12.04
C GLU A 75 -11.15 9.52 12.76
N LYS A 76 -10.91 9.49 14.07
CA LYS A 76 -10.91 10.69 14.90
C LYS A 76 -9.80 11.67 14.52
N SER A 77 -8.63 11.15 14.20
CA SER A 77 -7.48 11.94 13.75
C SER A 77 -7.75 12.60 12.39
N LEU A 78 -8.30 11.85 11.44
CA LEU A 78 -8.56 12.33 10.09
C LEU A 78 -9.69 13.35 9.99
N ARG A 79 -10.67 13.29 10.86
CA ARG A 79 -11.90 14.14 10.83
C ARG A 79 -12.62 14.08 9.47
N GLN A 80 -12.58 12.95 8.81
CA GLN A 80 -13.21 12.70 7.50
C GLN A 80 -14.46 11.80 7.59
N GLY A 81 -14.99 11.68 8.80
CA GLY A 81 -16.08 10.77 9.12
C GLY A 81 -15.60 9.32 9.20
N LYS A 82 -16.55 8.39 9.17
CA LYS A 82 -16.28 6.97 9.28
C LYS A 82 -15.47 6.46 8.08
N LEU A 83 -14.42 5.67 8.37
CA LEU A 83 -13.70 4.92 7.35
C LEU A 83 -14.42 3.60 7.05
N SER A 84 -14.45 3.24 5.79
CA SER A 84 -14.94 1.95 5.32
C SER A 84 -13.91 1.34 4.39
N PHE A 85 -13.81 0.01 4.35
CA PHE A 85 -12.99 -0.67 3.36
C PHE A 85 -13.38 -0.23 1.95
N ALA A 86 -12.39 0.03 1.12
CA ALA A 86 -12.61 0.35 -0.27
C ALA A 86 -13.14 -0.87 -1.04
N SER A 87 -14.06 -0.64 -1.97
CA SER A 87 -14.57 -1.69 -2.85
C SER A 87 -13.47 -2.18 -3.81
N GLN A 88 -13.69 -3.36 -4.41
CA GLN A 88 -12.80 -3.87 -5.46
C GLN A 88 -12.59 -2.87 -6.58
N GLU A 89 -13.67 -2.22 -7.06
CA GLU A 89 -13.60 -1.19 -8.10
C GLU A 89 -12.66 -0.03 -7.70
N ARG A 90 -12.70 0.38 -6.43
CA ARG A 90 -11.81 1.43 -5.92
C ARG A 90 -10.36 0.95 -5.82
N MET A 91 -10.13 -0.28 -5.40
CA MET A 91 -8.79 -0.89 -5.37
C MET A 91 -8.18 -0.96 -6.77
N GLU A 92 -8.96 -1.40 -7.76
CA GLU A 92 -8.51 -1.46 -9.16
C GLU A 92 -8.21 -0.06 -9.70
N ARG A 93 -9.11 0.91 -9.47
CA ARG A 93 -8.96 2.27 -9.98
C ARG A 93 -7.79 3.01 -9.34
N CYS A 94 -7.61 2.90 -8.03
CA CYS A 94 -6.61 3.67 -7.29
C CYS A 94 -5.25 2.98 -7.23
N LEU A 95 -5.21 1.66 -7.13
CA LEU A 95 -4.01 0.88 -6.86
C LEU A 95 -3.72 -0.21 -7.91
N GLY A 96 -4.61 -0.40 -8.87
CA GLY A 96 -4.42 -1.39 -9.95
C GLY A 96 -4.38 -2.85 -9.47
N LEU A 97 -5.01 -3.15 -8.32
CA LEU A 97 -4.94 -4.48 -7.70
C LEU A 97 -6.32 -5.03 -7.32
N LEU A 98 -6.35 -6.31 -7.01
CA LEU A 98 -7.54 -7.05 -6.59
C LEU A 98 -7.57 -7.26 -5.06
N PRO A 99 -8.76 -7.56 -4.48
CA PRO A 99 -8.86 -7.97 -3.07
C PRO A 99 -7.90 -9.12 -2.75
N GLY A 100 -7.28 -9.06 -1.56
CA GLY A 100 -6.29 -10.04 -1.12
C GLY A 100 -4.85 -9.76 -1.58
N SER A 101 -4.64 -8.77 -2.45
CA SER A 101 -3.31 -8.36 -2.93
C SER A 101 -2.95 -6.91 -2.60
N VAL A 102 -3.66 -6.28 -1.66
CA VAL A 102 -3.41 -4.89 -1.26
C VAL A 102 -1.95 -4.70 -0.84
N SER A 103 -1.31 -3.70 -1.41
CA SER A 103 0.12 -3.47 -1.26
C SER A 103 0.48 -2.02 -1.55
N PRO A 104 1.49 -1.46 -0.84
CA PRO A 104 2.01 -0.14 -1.19
C PRO A 104 2.64 -0.09 -2.59
N PHE A 105 3.04 -1.21 -3.18
CA PHE A 105 3.49 -1.25 -4.57
C PHE A 105 2.39 -0.86 -5.57
N GLY A 106 1.12 -0.94 -5.18
CA GLY A 106 0.01 -0.42 -5.98
C GLY A 106 0.06 1.09 -6.21
N LEU A 107 0.82 1.83 -5.39
CA LEU A 107 1.03 3.27 -5.54
C LEU A 107 1.70 3.67 -6.87
N ILE A 108 2.32 2.74 -7.59
CA ILE A 108 2.77 2.98 -8.97
C ILE A 108 1.63 3.38 -9.92
N ASN A 109 0.38 3.05 -9.58
CA ASN A 109 -0.83 3.42 -10.32
C ASN A 109 -1.43 4.75 -9.83
N ASP A 110 -0.87 5.34 -8.78
CA ASP A 110 -1.26 6.63 -8.20
C ASP A 110 -0.22 7.72 -8.49
N MET A 111 0.44 7.63 -9.64
CA MET A 111 1.46 8.58 -10.10
C MET A 111 0.99 9.27 -11.38
N ASN A 112 1.46 10.49 -11.58
CA ASN A 112 1.22 11.23 -12.83
C ASN A 112 -0.28 11.41 -13.20
N LEU A 113 -1.12 11.59 -12.19
CA LEU A 113 -2.56 11.75 -12.38
C LEU A 113 -2.96 13.14 -12.88
N ILE A 114 -2.05 14.09 -12.80
CA ILE A 114 -2.22 15.46 -13.32
C ILE A 114 -1.37 15.62 -14.58
N MET A 115 -2.01 16.02 -15.68
CA MET A 115 -1.36 16.30 -16.95
C MET A 115 -1.68 17.75 -17.34
N ASP A 116 -0.65 18.54 -17.60
CA ASP A 116 -0.79 19.96 -17.96
C ASP A 116 -1.67 20.78 -16.97
N GLY A 117 -1.57 20.44 -15.65
CA GLY A 117 -2.30 21.12 -14.59
C GLY A 117 -3.77 20.72 -14.43
N VAL A 118 -4.23 19.70 -15.17
CA VAL A 118 -5.59 19.16 -15.07
C VAL A 118 -5.58 17.66 -14.80
N PRO A 119 -6.61 17.12 -14.12
CA PRO A 119 -6.74 15.67 -13.94
C PRO A 119 -6.78 14.96 -15.30
N GLY A 120 -6.02 13.86 -15.41
CA GLY A 120 -6.02 13.01 -16.59
C GLY A 120 -7.36 12.31 -16.82
N GLU A 121 -7.48 11.62 -17.94
CA GLU A 121 -8.69 10.88 -18.30
C GLU A 121 -9.09 9.88 -17.22
N GLY A 122 -10.35 9.87 -16.83
CA GLY A 122 -10.88 8.99 -15.78
C GLY A 122 -10.49 9.36 -14.35
N VAL A 123 -9.82 10.50 -14.15
CA VAL A 123 -9.41 11.00 -12.83
C VAL A 123 -10.37 12.11 -12.39
N ALA A 124 -11.15 11.86 -11.33
CA ALA A 124 -12.05 12.87 -10.78
C ALA A 124 -11.28 13.81 -9.83
N ALA A 125 -11.30 15.11 -10.11
CA ALA A 125 -10.60 16.12 -9.30
C ALA A 125 -10.95 16.04 -7.79
N LYS A 126 -12.20 15.73 -7.45
CA LYS A 126 -12.67 15.59 -6.07
C LYS A 126 -11.99 14.44 -5.29
N GLU A 127 -11.44 13.45 -6.00
CA GLU A 127 -10.72 12.32 -5.39
C GLU A 127 -9.26 12.64 -5.10
N LEU A 128 -8.73 13.69 -5.70
CA LEU A 128 -7.33 14.07 -5.51
C LEU A 128 -7.12 14.84 -4.21
N PHE A 129 -6.02 14.55 -3.53
CA PHE A 129 -5.45 15.41 -2.52
C PHE A 129 -4.77 16.62 -3.19
N GLU A 130 -4.38 17.63 -2.42
CA GLU A 130 -3.77 18.85 -2.96
C GLU A 130 -2.48 18.58 -3.76
N ASN A 131 -1.78 17.50 -3.41
CA ASN A 131 -0.57 17.05 -4.09
C ASN A 131 -0.82 16.30 -5.42
N GLY A 132 -2.08 16.13 -5.83
CA GLY A 132 -2.44 15.47 -7.08
C GLY A 132 -2.51 13.95 -7.02
N HIS A 133 -2.42 13.34 -5.84
CA HIS A 133 -2.55 11.89 -5.64
C HIS A 133 -3.95 11.52 -5.15
N ARG A 134 -4.42 10.31 -5.50
CA ARG A 134 -5.69 9.74 -4.98
C ARG A 134 -5.55 9.14 -3.59
N VAL A 135 -4.33 8.77 -3.20
CA VAL A 135 -4.07 8.00 -1.98
C VAL A 135 -3.18 8.78 -1.03
N LYS A 136 -3.57 8.83 0.24
CA LYS A 136 -2.70 9.17 1.36
C LYS A 136 -2.31 7.88 2.08
N LEU A 137 -1.03 7.76 2.41
CA LEU A 137 -0.44 6.58 3.04
C LEU A 137 -0.22 6.83 4.54
N PHE A 138 -0.61 5.86 5.36
CA PHE A 138 -0.25 5.78 6.78
C PHE A 138 0.65 4.59 7.02
N LEU A 139 1.73 4.80 7.72
CA LEU A 139 2.75 3.80 8.02
C LEU A 139 2.90 3.63 9.53
N ASP A 140 2.89 2.41 10.00
CA ASP A 140 3.27 2.09 11.38
C ASP A 140 4.70 2.58 11.66
N ALA A 141 4.84 3.40 12.70
CA ALA A 141 6.12 3.98 13.10
C ALA A 141 7.21 2.94 13.36
N ASP A 142 6.84 1.75 13.82
CA ASP A 142 7.82 0.67 14.08
C ASP A 142 8.47 0.15 12.80
N LEU A 143 7.85 0.34 11.63
CA LEU A 143 8.45 -0.05 10.35
C LEU A 143 9.71 0.76 10.00
N GLN A 144 9.93 1.90 10.64
CA GLN A 144 11.18 2.67 10.50
C GLN A 144 12.41 1.89 10.96
N ASN A 145 12.23 0.96 11.88
CA ASN A 145 13.30 0.15 12.45
C ASN A 145 13.51 -1.21 11.75
N ALA A 146 12.68 -1.50 10.75
CA ALA A 146 12.81 -2.73 9.98
C ALA A 146 13.93 -2.63 8.95
N ASP A 147 14.85 -3.59 8.92
CA ASP A 147 15.92 -3.63 7.92
C ASP A 147 15.36 -3.94 6.52
N ARG A 148 14.36 -4.82 6.47
CA ARG A 148 13.69 -5.26 5.24
C ARG A 148 12.19 -5.33 5.44
N LEU A 149 11.45 -5.01 4.39
CA LEU A 149 10.00 -5.00 4.33
C LEU A 149 9.52 -5.90 3.21
N SER A 150 8.44 -6.62 3.44
CA SER A 150 7.85 -7.55 2.48
C SER A 150 6.40 -7.18 2.17
N PHE A 151 6.09 -7.11 0.89
CA PHE A 151 4.74 -6.82 0.38
C PHE A 151 4.41 -7.70 -0.82
N HIS A 152 3.13 -7.90 -1.09
CA HIS A 152 2.70 -8.48 -2.35
C HIS A 152 3.07 -7.55 -3.53
N PRO A 153 3.63 -8.08 -4.61
CA PRO A 153 3.84 -7.29 -5.84
C PRO A 153 2.54 -7.13 -6.64
N CYS A 154 1.49 -6.63 -5.97
CA CYS A 154 0.13 -6.47 -6.50
C CYS A 154 -0.56 -7.78 -6.92
N ASP A 155 -0.05 -8.90 -6.44
CA ASP A 155 -0.60 -10.24 -6.66
C ASP A 155 -0.30 -11.12 -5.44
N ASN A 156 -1.29 -11.90 -4.99
CA ASN A 156 -1.17 -12.69 -3.77
C ASN A 156 -0.47 -14.06 -3.96
N THR A 157 0.18 -14.27 -5.09
CA THR A 157 0.99 -15.47 -5.38
C THR A 157 2.49 -15.25 -5.20
N ALA A 158 2.86 -14.09 -4.68
CA ALA A 158 4.25 -13.75 -4.41
C ALA A 158 4.36 -12.74 -3.27
N SER A 159 5.54 -12.71 -2.65
CA SER A 159 5.97 -11.68 -1.70
C SER A 159 7.31 -11.12 -2.18
N THR A 160 7.38 -9.80 -2.31
CA THR A 160 8.59 -9.09 -2.74
C THR A 160 9.18 -8.34 -1.56
N VAL A 161 10.44 -8.62 -1.28
CA VAL A 161 11.21 -8.04 -0.18
C VAL A 161 12.11 -6.92 -0.72
N VAL A 162 12.07 -5.77 -0.08
CA VAL A 162 12.95 -4.64 -0.31
C VAL A 162 13.63 -4.22 0.99
N SER A 163 14.79 -3.57 0.90
CA SER A 163 15.38 -2.92 2.08
C SER A 163 14.52 -1.74 2.53
N ASN A 164 14.69 -1.32 3.79
CA ASN A 164 14.05 -0.10 4.28
C ASN A 164 14.40 1.11 3.42
N GLU A 165 15.68 1.27 3.07
CA GLU A 165 16.15 2.32 2.18
C GLU A 165 15.47 2.24 0.79
N GLY A 166 15.35 1.05 0.23
CA GLY A 166 14.65 0.83 -1.04
C GLY A 166 13.18 1.20 -0.97
N PHE A 167 12.51 0.88 0.12
CA PHE A 167 11.12 1.28 0.33
C PHE A 167 10.96 2.79 0.49
N MET A 168 11.85 3.45 1.23
CA MET A 168 11.83 4.92 1.34
C MET A 168 12.10 5.59 -0.02
N ARG A 169 13.00 5.03 -0.82
CA ARG A 169 13.23 5.48 -2.20
C ARG A 169 11.97 5.32 -3.07
N PHE A 170 11.27 4.20 -2.92
CA PHE A 170 9.99 3.96 -3.60
C PHE A 170 8.96 5.04 -3.23
N LEU A 171 8.84 5.41 -1.96
CA LEU A 171 7.91 6.46 -1.50
C LEU A 171 8.27 7.84 -2.05
N GLU A 172 9.57 8.17 -2.14
CA GLU A 172 10.02 9.40 -2.79
C GLU A 172 9.62 9.46 -4.26
N LEU A 173 9.77 8.36 -4.98
CA LEU A 173 9.39 8.25 -6.39
C LEU A 173 7.88 8.37 -6.58
N TRP A 174 7.09 7.78 -5.70
CA TRP A 174 5.65 7.96 -5.69
C TRP A 174 5.27 9.44 -5.50
N GLY A 175 5.92 10.14 -4.56
CA GLY A 175 5.75 11.58 -4.34
C GLY A 175 4.46 11.99 -3.65
N GLY A 176 3.64 11.05 -3.20
CA GLY A 176 2.43 11.31 -2.43
C GLY A 176 2.70 11.64 -0.97
N GLU A 177 1.64 11.97 -0.25
CA GLU A 177 1.70 12.26 1.19
C GLU A 177 1.66 10.98 2.01
N TYR A 178 2.59 10.83 2.93
CA TYR A 178 2.54 9.76 3.94
C TYR A 178 2.80 10.28 5.34
N GLU A 179 2.30 9.56 6.33
CA GLU A 179 2.41 9.90 7.75
C GLU A 179 2.72 8.65 8.57
N TRP A 180 3.68 8.78 9.50
CA TRP A 180 3.96 7.76 10.49
C TRP A 180 2.95 7.83 11.62
N ILE A 181 2.34 6.70 11.95
CA ILE A 181 1.37 6.58 13.04
C ILE A 181 1.79 5.49 14.02
N THR A 182 1.37 5.63 15.26
CA THR A 182 1.50 4.55 16.25
C THR A 182 0.36 3.57 16.06
N VAL A 183 0.71 2.30 15.83
CA VAL A 183 -0.24 1.20 15.79
C VAL A 183 0.08 0.30 16.98
N ASP A 184 -0.83 0.26 17.94
CA ASP A 184 -0.65 -0.50 19.17
C ASP A 184 -1.14 -1.94 18.98
N ASN A 185 -0.48 -2.88 19.69
CA ASN A 185 -1.08 -4.17 19.91
C ASN A 185 -2.21 -3.97 20.92
N GLU A 186 -3.44 -3.92 20.47
CA GLU A 186 -4.56 -4.01 21.40
C GLU A 186 -4.53 -5.40 22.05
N LEU A 187 -4.30 -5.39 23.37
CA LEU A 187 -4.37 -6.56 24.24
C LEU A 187 -5.84 -6.95 24.47
#